data_06df83d3d19b53b1b9378a86a2f99153
#
_entry.id   06df83d3d19b53b1b9378a86a2f99153
#
_cell.length_a   1.000
_cell.length_b   1.000
_cell.length_c   1.000
_cell.angle_alpha   90.00
_cell.angle_beta   90.00
_cell.angle_gamma   90.00
#
_symmetry.space_group_name_H-M   'P 1'
#
loop_
_entity.id
_entity.type
_entity.pdbx_description
1 polymer ?
#
loop_
_entity_poly.entity_id
_entity_poly.type
_entity_poly.pdbx_seq_one_letter_code
_entity_poly.pdbx_strand_id
1 'polypeptide(L)'
;YRFPQAKVVPVLLGEQSPAEVHRVADAILRAIDAVHSDNVVILASGDGSHYVPASVAERDDLTVLAAAAKLDVQKFYEKLIEIQPSMCGYGCIAVMMLVAKQRGAQEAKVIMYQTSGDATGNNREVVGYAAMEVV
;
A
#
# COMPACT_ATOMS: atom_id res chain seq x y z
N TYR A 1 -10.75 12.94 -14.68
CA TYR A 1 -11.83 13.90 -14.36
C TYR A 1 -11.28 15.13 -13.66
N ARG A 2 -10.51 14.94 -12.56
CA ARG A 2 -9.87 16.06 -11.86
C ARG A 2 -8.52 16.48 -12.46
N PHE A 3 -7.82 15.57 -13.08
CA PHE A 3 -6.50 15.76 -13.65
C PHE A 3 -6.46 15.25 -15.09
N PRO A 4 -7.17 15.89 -16.04
CA PRO A 4 -7.36 15.37 -17.40
C PRO A 4 -6.04 15.29 -18.20
N GLN A 5 -5.00 16.00 -17.78
CA GLN A 5 -3.68 15.98 -18.43
C GLN A 5 -2.69 15.01 -17.77
N ALA A 6 -3.07 14.36 -16.66
CA ALA A 6 -2.20 13.41 -16.00
C ALA A 6 -2.02 12.15 -16.86
N LYS A 7 -0.77 11.73 -16.99
CA LYS A 7 -0.43 10.45 -17.63
C LYS A 7 -0.37 9.37 -16.56
N VAL A 8 -0.91 8.21 -16.84
CA VAL A 8 -0.90 7.06 -15.93
C VAL A 8 -0.03 5.97 -16.52
N VAL A 9 0.87 5.45 -15.72
CA VAL A 9 1.69 4.27 -16.04
C VAL A 9 1.29 3.16 -15.07
N PRO A 10 0.48 2.18 -15.50
CA PRO A 10 0.09 1.06 -14.66
C PRO A 10 1.26 0.07 -14.53
N VAL A 11 1.55 -0.36 -13.30
CA VAL A 11 2.52 -1.41 -12.99
C VAL A 11 1.80 -2.51 -12.21
N LEU A 12 1.80 -3.71 -12.74
CA LEU A 12 1.20 -4.88 -12.10
C LEU A 12 2.31 -5.78 -11.53
N LEU A 13 2.18 -6.13 -10.26
CA LEU A 13 3.07 -7.07 -9.61
C LEU A 13 2.45 -8.47 -9.63
N GLY A 14 3.09 -9.42 -10.33
CA GLY A 14 2.71 -10.83 -10.31
C GLY A 14 3.25 -11.55 -9.08
N GLU A 15 4.49 -11.24 -8.69
CA GLU A 15 5.15 -11.72 -7.50
C GLU A 15 5.37 -10.58 -6.51
N GLN A 16 5.17 -10.84 -5.23
CA GLN A 16 5.22 -9.83 -4.19
C GLN A 16 6.26 -10.15 -3.10
N SER A 17 7.29 -10.94 -3.45
CA SER A 17 8.40 -11.24 -2.53
C SER A 17 9.24 -10.00 -2.21
N PRO A 18 9.95 -9.97 -1.07
CA PRO A 18 10.86 -8.88 -0.75
C PRO A 18 11.89 -8.59 -1.85
N ALA A 19 12.41 -9.63 -2.51
CA ALA A 19 13.38 -9.46 -3.59
C ALA A 19 12.75 -8.76 -4.81
N GLU A 20 11.53 -9.15 -5.17
CA GLU A 20 10.82 -8.57 -6.30
C GLU A 20 10.44 -7.11 -6.06
N VAL A 21 9.93 -6.78 -4.87
CA VAL A 21 9.55 -5.39 -4.57
C VAL A 21 10.75 -4.44 -4.59
N HIS A 22 11.92 -4.88 -4.14
CA HIS A 22 13.16 -4.09 -4.26
C HIS A 22 13.52 -3.86 -5.73
N ARG A 23 13.49 -4.90 -6.56
CA ARG A 23 13.79 -4.81 -7.98
C ARG A 23 12.85 -3.83 -8.72
N VAL A 24 11.56 -3.89 -8.41
CA VAL A 24 10.55 -3.00 -9.00
C VAL A 24 10.73 -1.56 -8.49
N ALA A 25 10.99 -1.37 -7.20
CA ALA A 25 11.25 -0.05 -6.64
C ALA A 25 12.46 0.62 -7.30
N ASP A 26 13.57 -0.12 -7.49
CA ASP A 26 14.76 0.38 -8.17
C ASP A 26 14.47 0.74 -9.64
N ALA A 27 13.64 -0.04 -10.33
CA ALA A 27 13.25 0.26 -11.71
C ALA A 27 12.41 1.54 -11.79
N ILE A 28 11.48 1.74 -10.86
CA ILE A 28 10.64 2.94 -10.76
C ILE A 28 11.51 4.18 -10.47
N LEU A 29 12.45 4.07 -9.52
CA LEU A 29 13.37 5.17 -9.19
C LEU A 29 14.18 5.60 -10.41
N ARG A 30 14.80 4.65 -11.12
CA ARG A 30 15.53 4.95 -12.36
C ARG A 30 14.63 5.58 -13.43
N ALA A 31 13.39 5.15 -13.55
CA ALA A 31 12.45 5.73 -14.51
C ALA A 31 12.08 7.18 -14.14
N ILE A 32 11.86 7.47 -12.85
CA ILE A 32 11.58 8.82 -12.35
C ILE A 32 12.78 9.73 -12.62
N ASP A 33 13.98 9.27 -12.31
CA ASP A 33 15.21 10.05 -12.55
C ASP A 33 15.41 10.33 -14.03
N ALA A 34 15.11 9.36 -14.91
CA ALA A 34 15.25 9.52 -16.37
C ALA A 34 14.27 10.55 -16.96
N VAL A 35 13.09 10.73 -16.38
CA VAL A 35 12.13 11.73 -16.89
C VAL A 35 12.38 13.14 -16.33
N HIS A 36 13.33 13.30 -15.40
CA HIS A 36 13.69 14.57 -14.78
C HIS A 36 12.46 15.40 -14.32
N SER A 37 11.49 14.74 -13.74
CA SER A 37 10.23 15.38 -13.31
C SER A 37 9.99 15.19 -11.83
N ASP A 38 9.73 16.30 -11.14
CA ASP A 38 9.29 16.30 -9.74
C ASP A 38 7.77 16.12 -9.61
N ASN A 39 7.04 16.13 -10.72
CA ASN A 39 5.59 15.98 -10.77
C ASN A 39 5.18 14.51 -10.95
N VAL A 40 5.72 13.62 -10.12
CA VAL A 40 5.39 12.19 -10.14
C VAL A 40 4.72 11.82 -8.83
N VAL A 41 3.53 11.25 -8.92
CA VAL A 41 2.82 10.66 -7.78
C VAL A 41 2.81 9.15 -7.94
N ILE A 42 3.15 8.44 -6.88
CA ILE A 42 3.07 6.98 -6.84
C ILE A 42 1.86 6.60 -6.02
N LEU A 43 0.99 5.80 -6.62
CA LEU A 43 -0.20 5.28 -5.99
C LEU A 43 -0.07 3.75 -5.85
N ALA A 44 0.04 3.26 -4.61
CA ALA A 44 -0.13 1.84 -4.32
C ALA A 44 -1.62 1.54 -4.19
N SER A 45 -2.11 0.59 -4.97
CA SER A 45 -3.51 0.19 -4.97
C SER A 45 -3.64 -1.27 -4.57
N GLY A 46 -4.50 -1.55 -3.61
CA GLY A 46 -4.80 -2.88 -3.09
C GLY A 46 -5.87 -2.78 -2.02
N ASP A 47 -6.49 -3.90 -1.71
CA ASP A 47 -7.49 -4.00 -0.65
C ASP A 47 -6.83 -4.53 0.63
N GLY A 48 -7.43 -4.22 1.77
CA GLY A 48 -7.12 -4.85 3.06
C GLY A 48 -7.62 -6.29 3.13
N SER A 49 -7.91 -6.76 4.32
CA SER A 49 -8.42 -8.12 4.54
C SER A 49 -9.73 -8.38 3.82
N HIS A 50 -9.91 -9.61 3.30
CA HIS A 50 -11.08 -10.04 2.56
C HIS A 50 -11.87 -11.09 3.32
N TYR A 51 -13.20 -10.98 3.27
CA TYR A 51 -14.17 -11.99 3.71
C TYR A 51 -14.02 -12.43 5.18
N VAL A 52 -13.67 -11.47 6.03
CA VAL A 52 -13.59 -11.64 7.47
C VAL A 52 -14.53 -10.67 8.18
N PRO A 53 -14.87 -10.88 9.47
CA PRO A 53 -15.64 -9.91 10.25
C PRO A 53 -14.95 -8.54 10.29
N ALA A 54 -15.74 -7.45 10.28
CA ALA A 54 -15.21 -6.08 10.21
C ALA A 54 -14.21 -5.76 11.32
N SER A 55 -14.44 -6.23 12.55
CA SER A 55 -13.50 -6.04 13.67
C SER A 55 -12.19 -6.81 13.50
N VAL A 56 -12.20 -7.92 12.78
CA VAL A 56 -10.99 -8.68 12.45
C VAL A 56 -10.21 -7.97 11.36
N ALA A 57 -10.91 -7.54 10.28
CA ALA A 57 -10.30 -6.78 9.20
C ALA A 57 -9.61 -5.52 9.74
N GLU A 58 -10.31 -4.71 10.53
CA GLU A 58 -9.77 -3.47 11.09
C GLU A 58 -8.53 -3.71 11.96
N ARG A 59 -8.60 -4.68 12.88
CA ARG A 59 -7.48 -5.02 13.76
C ARG A 59 -6.25 -5.46 12.97
N ASP A 60 -6.43 -6.38 12.03
CA ASP A 60 -5.34 -7.02 11.29
C ASP A 60 -4.70 -6.04 10.30
N ASP A 61 -5.53 -5.34 9.54
CA ASP A 61 -5.08 -4.36 8.56
C ASP A 61 -4.33 -3.21 9.24
N LEU A 62 -4.91 -2.61 10.30
CA LEU A 62 -4.26 -1.50 11.00
C LEU A 62 -2.95 -1.92 11.66
N THR A 63 -2.84 -3.16 12.14
CA THR A 63 -1.58 -3.68 12.70
C THR A 63 -0.49 -3.78 11.63
N VAL A 64 -0.82 -4.26 10.44
CA VAL A 64 0.12 -4.32 9.30
C VAL A 64 0.46 -2.92 8.80
N LEU A 65 -0.54 -2.06 8.65
CA LEU A 65 -0.36 -0.69 8.17
C LEU A 65 0.43 0.19 9.14
N ALA A 66 0.45 -0.12 10.43
CA ALA A 66 1.31 0.56 11.39
C ALA A 66 2.81 0.36 11.11
N ALA A 67 3.20 -0.78 10.55
CA ALA A 67 4.57 -0.99 10.07
C ALA A 67 4.83 -0.24 8.76
N ALA A 68 3.86 -0.22 7.85
CA ALA A 68 3.93 0.57 6.62
C ALA A 68 4.07 2.07 6.92
N ALA A 69 3.38 2.58 7.94
CA ALA A 69 3.45 3.98 8.38
C ALA A 69 4.85 4.41 8.82
N LYS A 70 5.70 3.47 9.23
CA LYS A 70 7.11 3.73 9.59
C LYS A 70 8.08 3.57 8.42
N LEU A 71 7.58 3.26 7.24
CA LEU A 71 8.37 2.95 6.04
C LEU A 71 9.43 1.84 6.31
N ASP A 72 9.08 0.90 7.19
CA ASP A 72 9.90 -0.25 7.56
C ASP A 72 9.40 -1.50 6.82
N VAL A 73 9.96 -1.72 5.63
CA VAL A 73 9.54 -2.81 4.74
C VAL A 73 9.79 -4.18 5.37
N GLN A 74 10.89 -4.36 6.11
CA GLN A 74 11.17 -5.62 6.77
C GLN A 74 10.09 -5.93 7.81
N LYS A 75 9.80 -4.97 8.68
CA LYS A 75 8.77 -5.12 9.72
C LYS A 75 7.37 -5.28 9.14
N PHE A 76 7.10 -4.64 8.00
CA PHE A 76 5.85 -4.81 7.27
C PHE A 76 5.66 -6.27 6.82
N TYR A 77 6.68 -6.90 6.21
CA TYR A 77 6.63 -8.31 5.84
C TYR A 77 6.58 -9.25 7.04
N GLU A 78 7.30 -8.94 8.13
CA GLU A 78 7.21 -9.71 9.39
C GLU A 78 5.77 -9.73 9.91
N LYS A 79 5.07 -8.59 9.87
CA LYS A 79 3.66 -8.50 10.29
C LYS A 79 2.71 -9.20 9.34
N LEU A 80 2.94 -9.18 8.04
CA LEU A 80 2.17 -9.97 7.08
C LEU A 80 2.30 -11.48 7.35
N ILE A 81 3.50 -11.96 7.69
CA ILE A 81 3.74 -13.37 8.02
C ILE A 81 3.09 -13.74 9.37
N GLU A 82 3.18 -12.85 10.37
CA GLU A 82 2.66 -13.09 11.72
C GLU A 82 1.12 -13.14 11.72
N ILE A 83 0.49 -12.18 11.05
CA ILE A 83 -0.98 -12.00 11.10
C ILE A 83 -1.67 -12.78 10.00
N GLN A 84 -1.02 -12.97 8.85
CA GLN A 84 -1.57 -13.63 7.66
C GLN A 84 -2.92 -13.02 7.20
N PRO A 85 -3.04 -11.68 7.10
CA PRO A 85 -4.25 -11.08 6.60
C PRO A 85 -4.49 -11.50 5.15
N SER A 86 -5.74 -11.58 4.74
CA SER A 86 -6.08 -11.85 3.33
C SER A 86 -5.93 -10.61 2.43
N MET A 87 -5.03 -9.71 2.80
CA MET A 87 -4.72 -8.45 2.11
C MET A 87 -4.10 -8.72 0.74
N CYS A 88 -4.60 -8.06 -0.29
CA CYS A 88 -3.96 -8.06 -1.60
C CYS A 88 -3.12 -6.79 -1.81
N GLY A 89 -2.27 -6.80 -2.83
CA GLY A 89 -1.49 -5.61 -3.20
C GLY A 89 -0.43 -5.17 -2.19
N TYR A 90 -0.10 -5.99 -1.18
CA TYR A 90 0.92 -5.65 -0.19
C TYR A 90 2.30 -5.38 -0.81
N GLY A 91 2.63 -6.02 -1.92
CA GLY A 91 3.84 -5.72 -2.68
C GLY A 91 3.84 -4.31 -3.26
N CYS A 92 2.68 -3.81 -3.71
CA CYS A 92 2.55 -2.43 -4.18
C CYS A 92 2.81 -1.43 -3.04
N ILE A 93 2.31 -1.72 -1.83
CA ILE A 93 2.58 -0.92 -0.63
C ILE A 93 4.08 -0.92 -0.33
N ALA A 94 4.73 -2.10 -0.34
CA ALA A 94 6.17 -2.22 -0.10
C ALA A 94 7.01 -1.46 -1.14
N VAL A 95 6.66 -1.54 -2.42
CA VAL A 95 7.31 -0.76 -3.49
C VAL A 95 7.17 0.74 -3.23
N MET A 96 5.98 1.21 -2.91
CA MET A 96 5.73 2.61 -2.59
C MET A 96 6.57 3.06 -1.37
N MET A 97 6.62 2.25 -0.30
CA MET A 97 7.45 2.55 0.88
C MET A 97 8.93 2.70 0.52
N LEU A 98 9.47 1.79 -0.29
CA LEU A 98 10.88 1.82 -0.73
C LEU A 98 11.17 3.08 -1.54
N VAL A 99 10.33 3.37 -2.53
CA VAL A 99 10.52 4.55 -3.40
C VAL A 99 10.38 5.83 -2.59
N ALA A 100 9.37 5.95 -1.74
CA ALA A 100 9.14 7.11 -0.90
C ALA A 100 10.32 7.38 0.04
N LYS A 101 10.81 6.34 0.71
CA LYS A 101 11.98 6.43 1.61
C LYS A 101 13.25 6.88 0.88
N GLN A 102 13.51 6.36 -0.31
CA GLN A 102 14.64 6.78 -1.16
C GLN A 102 14.52 8.24 -1.63
N ARG A 103 13.29 8.75 -1.74
CA ARG A 103 13.02 10.15 -2.08
C ARG A 103 12.92 11.06 -0.86
N GLY A 104 13.25 10.58 0.32
CA GLY A 104 13.39 11.37 1.53
C GLY A 104 12.18 11.39 2.46
N ALA A 105 11.13 10.65 2.16
CA ALA A 105 9.99 10.51 3.06
C ALA A 105 10.41 9.87 4.40
N GLN A 106 9.82 10.34 5.49
CA GLN A 106 10.17 9.90 6.84
C GLN A 106 9.13 8.96 7.45
N GLU A 107 7.87 9.19 7.10
CA GLU A 107 6.75 8.41 7.61
C GLU A 107 5.55 8.45 6.65
N ALA A 108 4.57 7.61 6.92
CA ALA A 108 3.25 7.70 6.33
C ALA A 108 2.18 7.79 7.43
N LYS A 109 1.01 8.27 7.07
CA LYS A 109 -0.13 8.39 7.99
C LYS A 109 -1.33 7.67 7.41
N VAL A 110 -2.00 6.86 8.23
CA VAL A 110 -3.33 6.35 7.89
C VAL A 110 -4.31 7.51 8.08
N ILE A 111 -4.93 7.94 6.98
CA ILE A 111 -5.91 9.04 6.98
C ILE A 111 -7.28 8.51 7.36
N MET A 112 -7.63 7.34 6.83
CA MET A 112 -8.93 6.72 7.01
C MET A 112 -8.84 5.23 6.86
N TYR A 113 -9.64 4.51 7.64
CA TYR A 113 -9.92 3.09 7.45
C TYR A 113 -11.43 2.88 7.42
N GLN A 114 -11.91 2.11 6.47
CA GLN A 114 -13.31 1.72 6.35
C GLN A 114 -13.37 0.27 5.82
N THR A 115 -14.56 -0.29 5.88
CA THR A 115 -14.85 -1.60 5.30
C THR A 115 -16.02 -1.51 4.33
N SER A 116 -16.20 -2.54 3.50
CA SER A 116 -17.40 -2.66 2.68
C SER A 116 -18.68 -2.72 3.52
N GLY A 117 -18.58 -3.10 4.79
CA GLY A 117 -19.67 -3.10 5.76
C GLY A 117 -20.25 -1.72 6.05
N ASP A 118 -19.42 -0.68 6.01
CA ASP A 118 -19.86 0.71 6.21
C ASP A 118 -20.83 1.17 5.13
N ALA A 119 -20.70 0.64 3.92
CA ALA A 119 -21.61 0.96 2.82
C ALA A 119 -22.80 -0.01 2.72
N THR A 120 -22.61 -1.29 3.07
CA THR A 120 -23.61 -2.34 2.86
C THR A 120 -24.44 -2.68 4.09
N GLY A 121 -23.95 -2.32 5.29
CA GLY A 121 -24.52 -2.75 6.59
C GLY A 121 -24.17 -4.19 6.97
N ASN A 122 -23.46 -4.96 6.12
CA ASN A 122 -23.03 -6.31 6.43
C ASN A 122 -21.62 -6.32 7.01
N ASN A 123 -21.49 -6.55 8.32
CA ASN A 123 -20.22 -6.57 9.04
C ASN A 123 -19.67 -8.00 9.30
N ARG A 124 -20.31 -9.03 8.74
CA ARG A 124 -19.89 -10.43 8.96
C ARG A 124 -18.75 -10.84 8.04
N GLU A 125 -18.79 -10.36 6.80
CA GLU A 125 -17.79 -10.63 5.77
C GLU A 125 -17.56 -9.33 5.01
N VAL A 126 -16.42 -8.72 5.24
CA VAL A 126 -16.09 -7.42 4.65
C VAL A 126 -14.79 -7.47 3.86
N VAL A 127 -14.56 -6.43 3.09
CA VAL A 127 -13.25 -6.07 2.55
C VAL A 127 -12.80 -4.78 3.23
N GLY A 128 -11.57 -4.75 3.72
CA GLY A 128 -10.98 -3.58 4.36
C GLY A 128 -10.38 -2.61 3.34
N TYR A 129 -10.49 -1.32 3.60
CA TYR A 129 -9.93 -0.25 2.78
C TYR A 129 -9.24 0.80 3.63
N ALA A 130 -8.01 1.13 3.30
CA ALA A 130 -7.28 2.19 3.97
C ALA A 130 -6.82 3.26 2.97
N ALA A 131 -6.92 4.52 3.37
CA ALA A 131 -6.22 5.61 2.72
C ALA A 131 -5.01 5.99 3.55
N MET A 132 -3.83 6.06 2.92
CA MET A 132 -2.58 6.48 3.54
C MET A 132 -1.94 7.61 2.73
N GLU A 133 -1.27 8.50 3.42
CA GLU A 133 -0.45 9.56 2.83
C GLU A 133 0.99 9.42 3.33
N VAL A 134 1.94 9.54 2.41
CA VAL A 134 3.37 9.55 2.72
C VAL A 134 3.86 10.99 2.78
N VAL A 135 4.59 11.34 3.84
CA VAL A 135 5.07 12.69 4.13
C VAL A 135 6.56 12.69 4.47
#